data_ddca95cf90079d37f223f0c09497ff97
#
_entry.id   ddca95cf90079d37f223f0c09497ff97
#
_cell.length_a   1.000
_cell.length_b   1.000
_cell.length_c   1.000
_cell.angle_alpha   90.00
_cell.angle_beta   90.00
_cell.angle_gamma   90.00
#
_symmetry.space_group_name_H-M   'P 1'
#
loop_
_entity.id
_entity.type
_entity.pdbx_description
1 polymer ?
#
loop_
_entity_poly.entity_id
_entity_poly.type
_entity_poly.pdbx_seq_one_letter_code
_entity_poly.pdbx_strand_id
1 'polypeptide(L)'
;MCGTPIGTDEYVAAALSARADDIIAQIDKLKALPVSRQAQFALLRSSLSLRMAHLMRTVPWDLLQSSVARVEDAIMAAATALFQVPAVGADSVRAVQQLKLALRHGGFGLREATSLIADAALVAGASKAQGAMKEGPDVCKPFSGAMRRLLLQAWQRVFDAMADACEWEQSARDLPAEFVDAVLPRVQKAVSRVVGDQEGAAFLDACDTATVEGQRAAARIRSASCGPASAWLTALPTAPTLRLSDAEFLMAGRHLLGLGVPSSVDVPPCNCTAGDSTTLDHALSCNHNSGEAIVRHNDLVSTWRLALCRAGLSSSREPLYNGLAAPVAQGAAGGRRGDILVPWPDGRIRILDCVVTHPVASSYVRDAAQAAGSAAAKAETRKRRALDEIGEGSAFEFIPLAVESYGRMGSAASRLLSELGDLAAQGSRVSKAAFVRGVRRELSCALCRGNARMYYKSLSRIAMNVGSNYWPGADMPVEDPESSSSLSR
;
A
#
# COMPACT_ATOMS: atom_id res chain seq x y z
N MET A 1 11.69 34.13 0.88
CA MET A 1 11.31 33.83 2.28
C MET A 1 10.48 32.55 2.26
N CYS A 2 10.80 31.59 3.12
CA CYS A 2 10.22 30.24 3.07
C CYS A 2 8.76 30.11 3.60
N GLY A 3 7.98 31.20 3.68
CA GLY A 3 6.58 31.16 4.13
C GLY A 3 6.38 30.88 5.63
N THR A 4 7.43 30.97 6.43
CA THR A 4 7.35 30.90 7.90
C THR A 4 6.96 32.26 8.45
N PRO A 5 5.88 32.37 9.24
CA PRO A 5 5.53 33.61 9.91
C PRO A 5 6.57 33.95 10.99
N ILE A 6 6.97 35.21 11.09
CA ILE A 6 7.91 35.72 12.08
C ILE A 6 7.30 36.95 12.72
N GLY A 7 7.14 36.95 14.05
CA GLY A 7 6.52 38.04 14.79
C GLY A 7 6.18 37.67 16.22
N THR A 8 5.20 38.33 16.82
CA THR A 8 4.64 37.96 18.13
C THR A 8 3.88 36.63 18.01
N ASP A 9 3.63 35.95 19.13
CA ASP A 9 2.90 34.67 19.13
C ASP A 9 1.49 34.84 18.57
N GLU A 10 0.82 35.95 18.82
CA GLU A 10 -0.50 36.26 18.27
C GLU A 10 -0.47 36.41 16.75
N TYR A 11 0.54 37.10 16.22
CA TYR A 11 0.72 37.26 14.78
C TYR A 11 1.01 35.90 14.12
N VAL A 12 1.88 35.10 14.71
CA VAL A 12 2.23 33.74 14.22
C VAL A 12 0.99 32.84 14.22
N ALA A 13 0.23 32.82 15.31
CA ALA A 13 -1.00 32.04 15.44
C ALA A 13 -2.05 32.45 14.40
N ALA A 14 -2.26 33.75 14.19
CA ALA A 14 -3.18 34.25 13.17
C ALA A 14 -2.74 33.85 11.74
N ALA A 15 -1.47 33.98 11.44
CA ALA A 15 -0.90 33.57 10.13
C ALA A 15 -1.01 32.05 9.87
N LEU A 16 -0.82 31.23 10.91
CA LEU A 16 -0.99 29.77 10.85
C LEU A 16 -2.47 29.38 10.64
N SER A 17 -3.39 30.07 11.34
CA SER A 17 -4.83 29.86 11.16
C SER A 17 -5.26 30.19 9.72
N ALA A 18 -4.86 31.34 9.19
CA ALA A 18 -5.13 31.71 7.80
C ALA A 18 -4.55 30.69 6.80
N ARG A 19 -3.38 30.14 7.09
CA ARG A 19 -2.77 29.09 6.28
C ARG A 19 -3.56 27.78 6.33
N ALA A 20 -4.06 27.42 7.50
CA ALA A 20 -4.93 26.24 7.64
C ALA A 20 -6.23 26.43 6.84
N ASP A 21 -6.87 27.62 6.92
CA ASP A 21 -8.08 27.95 6.15
C ASP A 21 -7.84 27.81 4.63
N ASP A 22 -6.72 28.30 4.13
CA ASP A 22 -6.34 28.15 2.71
C ASP A 22 -6.18 26.68 2.30
N ILE A 23 -5.55 25.86 3.14
CA ILE A 23 -5.40 24.41 2.86
C ILE A 23 -6.75 23.71 2.90
N ILE A 24 -7.62 24.01 3.86
CA ILE A 24 -8.96 23.43 3.97
C ILE A 24 -9.79 23.80 2.73
N ALA A 25 -9.75 25.06 2.30
CA ALA A 25 -10.42 25.50 1.07
C ALA A 25 -9.89 24.75 -0.18
N GLN A 26 -8.60 24.40 -0.21
CA GLN A 26 -8.04 23.57 -1.30
C GLN A 26 -8.50 22.12 -1.22
N ILE A 27 -8.69 21.56 -0.02
CA ILE A 27 -9.28 20.22 0.16
C ILE A 27 -10.72 20.22 -0.34
N ASP A 28 -11.50 21.25 -0.05
CA ASP A 28 -12.89 21.35 -0.53
C ASP A 28 -12.96 21.51 -2.05
N LYS A 29 -12.07 22.31 -2.64
CA LYS A 29 -11.93 22.39 -4.10
C LYS A 29 -11.57 21.03 -4.71
N LEU A 30 -10.68 20.26 -4.08
CA LEU A 30 -10.31 18.93 -4.56
C LEU A 30 -11.51 17.98 -4.61
N LYS A 31 -12.40 18.03 -3.62
CA LYS A 31 -13.65 17.23 -3.60
C LYS A 31 -14.57 17.54 -4.79
N ALA A 32 -14.57 18.79 -5.25
CA ALA A 32 -15.39 19.26 -6.37
C ALA A 32 -14.76 19.05 -7.76
N LEU A 33 -13.47 18.66 -7.83
CA LEU A 33 -12.81 18.46 -9.11
C LEU A 33 -13.35 17.21 -9.84
N PRO A 34 -13.59 17.28 -11.16
CA PRO A 34 -14.02 16.14 -11.98
C PRO A 34 -12.83 15.23 -12.33
N VAL A 35 -12.16 14.71 -11.31
CA VAL A 35 -11.04 13.78 -11.45
C VAL A 35 -11.34 12.49 -10.71
N SER A 36 -10.71 11.38 -11.12
CA SER A 36 -10.96 10.08 -10.50
C SER A 36 -10.64 10.07 -8.99
N ARG A 37 -11.33 9.22 -8.23
CA ARG A 37 -11.07 8.99 -6.79
C ARG A 37 -9.60 8.66 -6.53
N GLN A 38 -8.96 7.89 -7.42
CA GLN A 38 -7.53 7.58 -7.34
C GLN A 38 -6.67 8.84 -7.42
N ALA A 39 -6.98 9.75 -8.34
CA ALA A 39 -6.27 11.03 -8.46
C ALA A 39 -6.54 11.96 -7.27
N GLN A 40 -7.81 12.03 -6.81
CA GLN A 40 -8.14 12.79 -5.60
C GLN A 40 -7.35 12.31 -4.39
N PHE A 41 -7.30 10.99 -4.16
CA PHE A 41 -6.54 10.42 -3.05
C PHE A 41 -5.03 10.68 -3.19
N ALA A 42 -4.48 10.56 -4.40
CA ALA A 42 -3.06 10.84 -4.65
C ALA A 42 -2.71 12.29 -4.32
N LEU A 43 -3.55 13.27 -4.69
CA LEU A 43 -3.37 14.69 -4.37
C LEU A 43 -3.54 14.95 -2.87
N LEU A 44 -4.57 14.37 -2.25
CA LEU A 44 -4.80 14.49 -0.81
C LEU A 44 -3.58 14.02 -0.02
N ARG A 45 -3.08 12.81 -0.32
CA ARG A 45 -1.98 12.19 0.41
C ARG A 45 -0.60 12.78 0.11
N SER A 46 -0.27 13.09 -1.15
CA SER A 46 1.07 13.47 -1.55
C SER A 46 1.29 14.98 -1.66
N SER A 47 0.25 15.77 -1.65
CA SER A 47 0.32 17.22 -1.75
C SER A 47 -0.28 17.91 -0.53
N LEU A 48 -1.59 17.75 -0.28
CA LEU A 48 -2.29 18.53 0.73
C LEU A 48 -1.89 18.15 2.16
N SER A 49 -1.75 16.85 2.47
CA SER A 49 -1.33 16.38 3.80
C SER A 49 0.10 16.82 4.19
N LEU A 50 0.93 17.18 3.23
CA LEU A 50 2.30 17.60 3.49
C LEU A 50 2.47 19.12 3.61
N ARG A 51 1.41 19.91 3.40
CA ARG A 51 1.51 21.38 3.36
C ARG A 51 1.87 22.03 4.68
N MET A 52 1.57 21.39 5.81
CA MET A 52 1.98 21.88 7.14
C MET A 52 3.37 21.34 7.54
N ALA A 53 3.93 20.36 6.85
CA ALA A 53 5.16 19.67 7.26
C ALA A 53 6.40 20.58 7.33
N HIS A 54 6.47 21.63 6.50
CA HIS A 54 7.59 22.55 6.57
C HIS A 54 7.49 23.50 7.78
N LEU A 55 6.27 23.82 8.22
CA LEU A 55 6.04 24.67 9.38
C LEU A 55 6.46 23.96 10.69
N MET A 56 6.31 22.64 10.77
CA MET A 56 6.81 21.85 11.90
C MET A 56 8.34 21.96 12.07
N ARG A 57 9.08 22.35 11.04
CA ARG A 57 10.53 22.55 11.10
C ARG A 57 10.95 23.94 11.54
N THR A 58 10.03 24.85 11.66
CA THR A 58 10.32 26.29 11.83
C THR A 58 9.47 26.96 12.91
N VAL A 59 8.39 26.31 13.35
CA VAL A 59 7.45 26.83 14.34
C VAL A 59 7.30 25.83 15.48
N PRO A 60 7.32 26.29 16.74
CA PRO A 60 7.04 25.45 17.91
C PRO A 60 5.66 24.82 17.86
N TRP A 61 5.57 23.59 18.40
CA TRP A 61 4.33 22.81 18.36
C TRP A 61 3.16 23.53 19.06
N ASP A 62 3.40 24.18 20.18
CA ASP A 62 2.35 24.87 20.96
C ASP A 62 1.60 25.94 20.16
N LEU A 63 2.27 26.60 19.22
CA LEU A 63 1.66 27.57 18.31
C LEU A 63 1.02 26.91 17.07
N LEU A 64 1.47 25.72 16.71
CA LEU A 64 1.12 25.05 15.44
C LEU A 64 -0.03 24.06 15.59
N GLN A 65 -0.15 23.39 16.75
CA GLN A 65 -1.00 22.21 16.96
C GLN A 65 -2.47 22.42 16.55
N SER A 66 -3.08 23.54 16.89
CA SER A 66 -4.49 23.80 16.58
C SER A 66 -4.74 23.93 15.07
N SER A 67 -3.83 24.58 14.35
CA SER A 67 -3.91 24.73 12.90
C SER A 67 -3.64 23.39 12.17
N VAL A 68 -2.73 22.58 12.68
CA VAL A 68 -2.47 21.23 12.16
C VAL A 68 -3.67 20.34 12.36
N ALA A 69 -4.24 20.28 13.56
CA ALA A 69 -5.42 19.46 13.86
C ALA A 69 -6.59 19.77 12.91
N ARG A 70 -6.89 21.05 12.67
CA ARG A 70 -7.95 21.47 11.74
C ARG A 70 -7.72 20.95 10.31
N VAL A 71 -6.48 21.01 9.83
CA VAL A 71 -6.12 20.49 8.49
C VAL A 71 -6.21 18.96 8.45
N GLU A 72 -5.76 18.27 9.48
CA GLU A 72 -5.83 16.83 9.61
C GLU A 72 -7.28 16.32 9.66
N ASP A 73 -8.16 17.02 10.40
CA ASP A 73 -9.60 16.72 10.42
C ASP A 73 -10.23 16.87 9.03
N ALA A 74 -9.88 17.92 8.29
CA ALA A 74 -10.37 18.11 6.92
C ALA A 74 -9.85 17.04 5.95
N ILE A 75 -8.58 16.63 6.08
CA ILE A 75 -7.98 15.53 5.31
C ILE A 75 -8.72 14.23 5.61
N MET A 76 -8.97 13.95 6.89
CA MET A 76 -9.65 12.73 7.32
C MET A 76 -11.10 12.70 6.84
N ALA A 77 -11.82 13.83 6.94
CA ALA A 77 -13.17 13.95 6.39
C ALA A 77 -13.20 13.72 4.87
N ALA A 78 -12.22 14.22 4.12
CA ALA A 78 -12.11 13.96 2.68
C ALA A 78 -11.81 12.47 2.39
N ALA A 79 -10.90 11.84 3.14
CA ALA A 79 -10.55 10.44 2.96
C ALA A 79 -11.71 9.50 3.31
N THR A 80 -12.42 9.74 4.40
CA THR A 80 -13.60 8.95 4.80
C THR A 80 -14.72 9.05 3.76
N ALA A 81 -14.92 10.22 3.17
CA ALA A 81 -15.87 10.40 2.05
C ALA A 81 -15.44 9.65 0.79
N LEU A 82 -14.14 9.67 0.43
CA LEU A 82 -13.61 8.93 -0.73
C LEU A 82 -13.87 7.42 -0.63
N PHE A 83 -13.74 6.84 0.55
CA PHE A 83 -13.94 5.40 0.79
C PHE A 83 -15.32 5.07 1.34
N GLN A 84 -16.20 6.06 1.45
CA GLN A 84 -17.56 5.89 2.00
C GLN A 84 -17.52 5.14 3.34
N VAL A 85 -16.64 5.57 4.24
CA VAL A 85 -16.56 5.01 5.60
C VAL A 85 -17.83 5.36 6.35
N PRO A 86 -18.50 4.41 7.03
CA PRO A 86 -19.70 4.71 7.82
C PRO A 86 -19.44 5.81 8.85
N ALA A 87 -20.45 6.62 9.15
CA ALA A 87 -20.31 7.72 10.12
C ALA A 87 -20.17 7.21 11.57
N VAL A 88 -20.73 6.04 11.88
CA VAL A 88 -20.79 5.46 13.22
C VAL A 88 -20.49 3.97 13.19
N GLY A 89 -20.09 3.43 14.35
CA GLY A 89 -19.83 2.00 14.54
C GLY A 89 -18.34 1.69 14.77
N ALA A 90 -18.08 0.51 15.31
CA ALA A 90 -16.71 0.04 15.62
C ALA A 90 -15.83 -0.03 14.36
N ASP A 91 -16.40 -0.47 13.25
CA ASP A 91 -15.70 -0.56 11.96
C ASP A 91 -15.29 0.82 11.43
N SER A 92 -16.10 1.86 11.70
CA SER A 92 -15.78 3.24 11.35
C SER A 92 -14.54 3.72 12.10
N VAL A 93 -14.51 3.54 13.42
CA VAL A 93 -13.37 3.94 14.26
C VAL A 93 -12.10 3.25 13.80
N ARG A 94 -12.19 1.93 13.57
CA ARG A 94 -11.06 1.13 13.11
C ARG A 94 -10.59 1.55 11.71
N ALA A 95 -11.50 1.82 10.80
CA ALA A 95 -11.17 2.29 9.45
C ALA A 95 -10.45 3.64 9.49
N VAL A 96 -10.94 4.59 10.30
CA VAL A 96 -10.28 5.90 10.50
C VAL A 96 -8.88 5.72 11.07
N GLN A 97 -8.69 4.89 12.07
CA GLN A 97 -7.35 4.58 12.60
C GLN A 97 -6.44 3.98 11.52
N GLN A 98 -6.95 3.05 10.70
CA GLN A 98 -6.18 2.43 9.62
C GLN A 98 -5.82 3.43 8.51
N LEU A 99 -6.67 4.41 8.19
CA LEU A 99 -6.36 5.50 7.25
C LEU A 99 -5.11 6.28 7.67
N LYS A 100 -4.91 6.47 8.97
CA LYS A 100 -3.77 7.20 9.56
C LYS A 100 -2.47 6.39 9.55
N LEU A 101 -2.53 5.08 9.59
CA LEU A 101 -1.33 4.23 9.64
C LEU A 101 -0.42 4.40 8.44
N ALA A 102 0.87 4.20 8.65
CA ALA A 102 1.85 4.16 7.57
C ALA A 102 1.54 3.01 6.59
N LEU A 103 1.85 3.21 5.30
CA LEU A 103 1.64 2.19 4.25
C LEU A 103 2.27 0.84 4.58
N ARG A 104 3.45 0.83 5.24
CA ARG A 104 4.14 -0.40 5.64
C ARG A 104 3.42 -1.21 6.72
N HIS A 105 2.46 -0.59 7.40
CA HIS A 105 1.61 -1.21 8.42
C HIS A 105 0.18 -1.48 7.93
N GLY A 106 -0.03 -1.53 6.62
CA GLY A 106 -1.34 -1.78 6.02
C GLY A 106 -2.28 -0.58 6.07
N GLY A 107 -1.76 0.61 6.35
CA GLY A 107 -2.52 1.85 6.33
C GLY A 107 -2.51 2.58 5.00
N PHE A 108 -3.06 3.78 4.98
CA PHE A 108 -3.19 4.63 3.78
C PHE A 108 -2.16 5.76 3.75
N GLY A 109 -1.40 5.95 4.82
CA GLY A 109 -0.33 6.94 4.91
C GLY A 109 -0.80 8.38 5.14
N LEU A 110 -2.02 8.58 5.64
CA LEU A 110 -2.54 9.88 6.08
C LEU A 110 -2.18 10.11 7.55
N ARG A 111 -0.88 10.17 7.82
CA ARG A 111 -0.34 10.21 9.19
C ARG A 111 -0.65 11.52 9.87
N GLU A 112 -1.02 11.44 11.15
CA GLU A 112 -1.15 12.60 12.02
C GLU A 112 0.21 13.08 12.53
N ALA A 113 0.33 14.37 12.74
CA ALA A 113 1.44 14.97 13.44
C ALA A 113 1.22 14.81 14.96
N THR A 114 2.29 14.46 15.65
CA THR A 114 2.34 14.46 17.12
C THR A 114 3.34 15.52 17.58
N SER A 115 3.25 15.93 18.85
CA SER A 115 4.24 16.82 19.45
C SER A 115 5.67 16.30 19.25
N LEU A 116 5.86 14.99 19.41
CA LEU A 116 7.14 14.33 19.26
C LEU A 116 7.69 14.39 17.84
N ILE A 117 6.83 14.17 16.83
CA ILE A 117 7.21 14.29 15.40
C ILE A 117 7.52 15.76 15.06
N ALA A 118 6.76 16.70 15.61
CA ALA A 118 6.97 18.11 15.40
C ALA A 118 8.26 18.61 16.05
N ASP A 119 8.54 18.21 17.29
CA ASP A 119 9.80 18.50 17.98
C ASP A 119 11.00 17.95 17.21
N ALA A 120 10.92 16.71 16.75
CA ALA A 120 11.96 16.10 15.91
C ALA A 120 12.14 16.83 14.57
N ALA A 121 11.05 17.34 13.99
CA ALA A 121 11.10 18.12 12.77
C ALA A 121 11.73 19.52 13.01
N LEU A 122 11.38 20.16 14.11
CA LEU A 122 11.93 21.47 14.51
C LEU A 122 13.45 21.36 14.72
N VAL A 123 13.89 20.39 15.49
CA VAL A 123 15.32 20.14 15.73
C VAL A 123 16.06 19.84 14.42
N ALA A 124 15.50 18.98 13.55
CA ALA A 124 16.08 18.69 12.24
C ALA A 124 16.14 19.92 11.30
N GLY A 125 15.15 20.79 11.39
CA GLY A 125 15.10 22.06 10.65
C GLY A 125 16.17 23.03 11.10
N ALA A 126 16.32 23.19 12.40
CA ALA A 126 17.35 24.06 13.02
C ALA A 126 18.76 23.56 12.67
N SER A 127 19.00 22.25 12.75
CA SER A 127 20.27 21.63 12.37
C SER A 127 20.69 21.98 10.94
N LYS A 128 19.78 21.84 10.00
CA LYS A 128 20.04 22.17 8.59
C LYS A 128 20.31 23.67 8.39
N ALA A 129 19.56 24.52 9.10
CA ALA A 129 19.75 25.96 9.04
C ALA A 129 21.12 26.35 9.57
N GLN A 130 21.56 25.76 10.68
CA GLN A 130 22.87 26.00 11.26
C GLN A 130 24.03 25.54 10.37
N GLY A 131 23.91 24.36 9.73
CA GLY A 131 24.88 23.87 8.74
C GLY A 131 25.03 24.85 7.55
N ALA A 132 23.90 25.32 7.01
CA ALA A 132 23.88 26.30 5.93
C ALA A 132 24.52 27.67 6.35
N MET A 133 24.37 28.06 7.64
CA MET A 133 24.97 29.30 8.16
C MET A 133 26.50 29.20 8.30
N LYS A 134 27.05 28.02 8.58
CA LYS A 134 28.51 27.79 8.67
C LYS A 134 29.21 27.89 7.31
N GLU A 135 28.50 27.54 6.23
CA GLU A 135 28.99 27.61 4.85
C GLU A 135 28.75 28.97 4.15
N GLY A 136 27.99 29.86 4.81
CA GLY A 136 27.58 31.16 4.27
C GLY A 136 28.43 32.34 4.73
N PRO A 137 28.27 33.54 4.15
CA PRO A 137 28.99 34.74 4.55
C PRO A 137 28.65 35.13 6.01
N ASP A 138 29.57 35.82 6.68
CA ASP A 138 29.60 36.21 8.10
C ASP A 138 28.34 36.97 8.64
N VAL A 139 27.34 37.17 7.82
CA VAL A 139 26.10 37.91 8.15
C VAL A 139 25.09 37.04 8.95
N CYS A 140 25.23 35.72 8.95
CA CYS A 140 24.31 34.81 9.64
C CYS A 140 24.68 34.67 11.12
N LYS A 141 24.00 35.41 11.98
CA LYS A 141 24.19 35.29 13.45
C LYS A 141 23.61 33.99 13.97
N PRO A 142 24.25 33.35 14.96
CA PRO A 142 23.74 32.15 15.62
C PRO A 142 22.37 32.43 16.25
N PHE A 143 21.56 31.35 16.43
CA PHE A 143 20.26 31.45 17.09
C PHE A 143 20.33 32.21 18.41
N SER A 144 19.29 33.02 18.71
CA SER A 144 19.16 33.73 19.97
C SER A 144 19.16 32.74 21.16
N GLY A 145 19.49 33.21 22.36
CA GLY A 145 19.48 32.38 23.57
C GLY A 145 18.09 31.76 23.86
N ALA A 146 17.01 32.47 23.50
CA ALA A 146 15.64 31.92 23.60
C ALA A 146 15.39 30.76 22.63
N MET A 147 15.80 30.89 21.38
CA MET A 147 15.68 29.81 20.37
C MET A 147 16.53 28.60 20.77
N ARG A 148 17.74 28.81 21.26
CA ARG A 148 18.59 27.72 21.76
C ARG A 148 17.92 26.93 22.89
N ARG A 149 17.31 27.61 23.88
CA ARG A 149 16.60 26.94 24.97
C ARG A 149 15.42 26.12 24.44
N LEU A 150 14.65 26.66 23.55
CA LEU A 150 13.51 25.97 22.91
C LEU A 150 13.94 24.71 22.16
N LEU A 151 15.02 24.81 21.38
CA LEU A 151 15.57 23.65 20.64
C LEU A 151 16.14 22.58 21.58
N LEU A 152 16.79 22.98 22.67
CA LEU A 152 17.29 22.03 23.68
C LEU A 152 16.13 21.32 24.39
N GLN A 153 15.06 22.03 24.74
CA GLN A 153 13.88 21.43 25.35
C GLN A 153 13.17 20.47 24.37
N ALA A 154 13.02 20.84 23.11
CA ALA A 154 12.48 19.97 22.07
C ALA A 154 13.33 18.71 21.88
N TRP A 155 14.65 18.88 21.86
CA TRP A 155 15.58 17.76 21.78
C TRP A 155 15.49 16.82 22.98
N GLN A 156 15.50 17.37 24.19
CA GLN A 156 15.39 16.58 25.42
C GLN A 156 14.11 15.73 25.43
N ARG A 157 12.96 16.32 25.07
CA ARG A 157 11.70 15.56 24.94
C ARG A 157 11.80 14.43 23.93
N VAL A 158 12.40 14.69 22.76
CA VAL A 158 12.61 13.67 21.72
C VAL A 158 13.57 12.59 22.20
N PHE A 159 14.66 12.98 22.85
CA PHE A 159 15.66 12.03 23.36
C PHE A 159 15.06 11.14 24.45
N ASP A 160 14.43 11.73 25.47
CA ASP A 160 13.84 10.97 26.58
C ASP A 160 12.76 9.99 26.14
N ALA A 161 12.03 10.33 25.06
CA ALA A 161 10.98 9.45 24.51
C ALA A 161 11.48 8.37 23.55
N MET A 162 12.64 8.56 22.90
CA MET A 162 13.05 7.78 21.73
C MET A 162 14.46 7.18 21.81
N ALA A 163 15.27 7.52 22.82
CA ALA A 163 16.66 7.10 22.88
C ALA A 163 16.82 5.58 22.80
N ASP A 164 16.05 4.83 23.58
CA ASP A 164 16.10 3.37 23.59
C ASP A 164 15.64 2.78 22.27
N ALA A 165 14.53 3.26 21.73
CA ALA A 165 13.94 2.77 20.49
C ALA A 165 14.76 3.13 19.23
N CYS A 166 15.59 4.17 19.32
CA CYS A 166 16.49 4.62 18.26
C CYS A 166 17.95 4.22 18.48
N GLU A 167 18.25 3.53 19.58
CA GLU A 167 19.62 3.11 19.98
C GLU A 167 20.59 4.30 20.06
N TRP A 168 20.13 5.44 20.63
CA TRP A 168 20.95 6.63 20.78
C TRP A 168 21.80 6.54 22.06
N GLU A 169 23.08 6.94 21.96
CA GLU A 169 23.96 6.99 23.11
C GLU A 169 23.50 8.04 24.12
N GLN A 170 23.57 7.72 25.42
CA GLN A 170 23.17 8.61 26.51
C GLN A 170 23.95 9.95 26.50
N SER A 171 25.20 9.92 26.03
CA SER A 171 26.02 11.12 25.82
C SER A 171 25.37 12.15 24.86
N ALA A 172 24.46 11.73 24.02
CA ALA A 172 23.75 12.58 23.09
C ALA A 172 22.61 13.40 23.74
N ARG A 173 22.23 13.12 25.01
CA ARG A 173 21.16 13.82 25.71
C ARG A 173 21.45 15.28 25.97
N ASP A 174 22.66 15.55 26.43
CA ASP A 174 23.10 16.87 26.93
C ASP A 174 23.96 17.61 25.91
N LEU A 175 23.60 17.46 24.63
CA LEU A 175 24.38 18.05 23.56
C LEU A 175 24.46 19.57 23.65
N PRO A 176 25.69 20.17 23.61
CA PRO A 176 25.83 21.60 23.45
C PRO A 176 25.20 22.05 22.15
N ALA A 177 24.74 23.30 22.10
CA ALA A 177 24.08 23.89 20.93
C ALA A 177 24.93 23.82 19.63
N GLU A 178 26.21 23.50 19.73
CA GLU A 178 27.16 23.32 18.62
C GLU A 178 27.05 21.93 17.98
N PHE A 179 26.36 20.99 18.61
CA PHE A 179 26.33 19.57 18.26
C PHE A 179 25.21 19.21 17.29
N VAL A 180 24.37 20.12 16.93
CA VAL A 180 23.26 19.92 16.02
C VAL A 180 23.73 19.36 14.65
N ASP A 181 25.03 19.46 14.35
CA ASP A 181 25.60 19.01 13.07
C ASP A 181 25.86 17.50 12.94
N ALA A 182 26.17 16.81 14.02
CA ALA A 182 26.73 15.45 13.93
C ALA A 182 25.68 14.34 14.01
N VAL A 183 24.60 14.53 14.77
CA VAL A 183 23.69 13.43 15.15
C VAL A 183 22.41 13.40 14.31
N LEU A 184 21.99 14.49 13.68
CA LEU A 184 20.60 14.67 13.35
C LEU A 184 20.16 14.78 11.89
N PRO A 185 20.92 14.48 10.83
CA PRO A 185 20.41 14.61 9.47
C PRO A 185 19.19 13.73 9.19
N ARG A 186 18.83 12.83 10.12
CA ARG A 186 17.70 11.90 9.95
C ARG A 186 16.79 11.74 11.17
N VAL A 187 16.92 12.57 12.21
CA VAL A 187 16.13 12.45 13.44
C VAL A 187 14.64 12.41 13.18
N GLN A 188 14.11 13.34 12.42
CA GLN A 188 12.68 13.35 12.05
C GLN A 188 12.25 12.04 11.39
N LYS A 189 13.09 11.45 10.53
CA LYS A 189 12.80 10.18 9.86
C LYS A 189 12.84 9.01 10.85
N ALA A 190 13.81 8.99 11.77
CA ALA A 190 13.94 7.96 12.79
C ALA A 190 12.73 7.98 13.73
N VAL A 191 12.43 9.14 14.32
CA VAL A 191 11.25 9.32 15.20
C VAL A 191 9.95 8.96 14.49
N SER A 192 9.74 9.48 13.28
CA SER A 192 8.54 9.15 12.50
C SER A 192 8.44 7.67 12.17
N ARG A 193 9.56 6.97 12.05
CA ARG A 193 9.56 5.52 11.83
C ARG A 193 9.15 4.79 13.09
N VAL A 194 9.76 5.09 14.23
CA VAL A 194 9.48 4.43 15.51
C VAL A 194 8.04 4.67 15.94
N VAL A 195 7.56 5.92 15.91
CA VAL A 195 6.16 6.23 16.21
C VAL A 195 5.22 5.41 15.33
N GLY A 196 5.47 5.38 14.02
CA GLY A 196 4.64 4.60 13.11
C GLY A 196 4.73 3.09 13.32
N ASP A 197 5.88 2.55 13.78
CA ASP A 197 6.02 1.13 14.11
C ASP A 197 5.23 0.80 15.38
N GLN A 198 5.24 1.69 16.40
CA GLN A 198 4.43 1.57 17.61
C GLN A 198 2.92 1.64 17.31
N GLU A 199 2.50 2.63 16.49
CA GLU A 199 1.10 2.74 16.05
C GLU A 199 0.62 1.49 15.30
N GLY A 200 1.46 0.97 14.40
CA GLY A 200 1.17 -0.24 13.64
C GLY A 200 1.08 -1.49 14.51
N ALA A 201 1.96 -1.63 15.50
CA ALA A 201 1.92 -2.72 16.47
C ALA A 201 0.66 -2.63 17.34
N ALA A 202 0.39 -1.48 17.93
CA ALA A 202 -0.81 -1.27 18.76
C ALA A 202 -2.12 -1.54 17.98
N PHE A 203 -2.19 -1.12 16.71
CA PHE A 203 -3.35 -1.39 15.85
C PHE A 203 -3.54 -2.90 15.58
N LEU A 204 -2.44 -3.63 15.41
CA LEU A 204 -2.48 -5.08 15.22
C LEU A 204 -2.84 -5.81 16.52
N ASP A 205 -2.27 -5.39 17.65
CA ASP A 205 -2.51 -5.97 18.98
C ASP A 205 -3.95 -5.77 19.45
N ALA A 206 -4.61 -4.70 18.97
CA ALA A 206 -6.03 -4.47 19.18
C ALA A 206 -6.95 -5.46 18.43
N CYS A 207 -6.39 -6.36 17.59
CA CYS A 207 -7.15 -7.46 17.00
C CYS A 207 -7.26 -8.61 18.02
N ASP A 208 -8.45 -8.86 18.53
CA ASP A 208 -8.71 -10.02 19.39
C ASP A 208 -8.65 -11.32 18.58
N THR A 209 -7.48 -11.93 18.50
CA THR A 209 -7.24 -13.16 17.75
C THR A 209 -7.88 -14.41 18.39
N ALA A 210 -8.52 -14.29 19.55
CA ALA A 210 -9.38 -15.34 20.10
C ALA A 210 -10.70 -15.45 19.31
N THR A 211 -11.16 -14.37 18.70
CA THR A 211 -12.36 -14.34 17.87
C THR A 211 -12.04 -14.55 16.38
N VAL A 212 -13.02 -15.05 15.62
CA VAL A 212 -12.90 -15.25 14.16
C VAL A 212 -12.72 -13.89 13.46
N GLU A 213 -13.46 -12.88 13.87
CA GLU A 213 -13.38 -11.51 13.34
C GLU A 213 -12.01 -10.90 13.60
N GLY A 214 -11.47 -11.06 14.80
CA GLY A 214 -10.13 -10.59 15.13
C GLY A 214 -9.04 -11.32 14.36
N GLN A 215 -9.17 -12.64 14.16
CA GLN A 215 -8.26 -13.40 13.30
C GLN A 215 -8.30 -12.89 11.84
N ARG A 216 -9.49 -12.67 11.29
CA ARG A 216 -9.66 -12.09 9.94
C ARG A 216 -9.02 -10.70 9.84
N ALA A 217 -9.27 -9.85 10.82
CA ALA A 217 -8.69 -8.52 10.86
C ALA A 217 -7.16 -8.56 10.95
N ALA A 218 -6.59 -9.39 11.83
CA ALA A 218 -5.14 -9.56 11.95
C ALA A 218 -4.51 -10.11 10.64
N ALA A 219 -5.13 -11.14 10.04
CA ALA A 219 -4.68 -11.72 8.77
C ALA A 219 -4.68 -10.68 7.64
N ARG A 220 -5.75 -9.88 7.52
CA ARG A 220 -5.85 -8.78 6.55
C ARG A 220 -4.74 -7.75 6.74
N ILE A 221 -4.56 -7.25 7.97
CA ILE A 221 -3.57 -6.24 8.28
C ILE A 221 -2.17 -6.77 8.03
N ARG A 222 -1.84 -7.98 8.50
CA ARG A 222 -0.54 -8.60 8.26
C ARG A 222 -0.26 -8.80 6.77
N SER A 223 -1.24 -9.22 5.99
CA SER A 223 -1.12 -9.34 4.53
C SER A 223 -0.88 -8.00 3.86
N ALA A 224 -1.56 -6.95 4.31
CA ALA A 224 -1.43 -5.59 3.78
C ALA A 224 -0.15 -4.86 4.24
N SER A 225 0.47 -5.29 5.35
CA SER A 225 1.64 -4.62 5.97
C SER A 225 2.94 -4.86 5.21
N CYS A 226 2.98 -4.49 3.94
CA CYS A 226 4.21 -4.52 3.13
C CYS A 226 4.12 -3.55 1.95
N GLY A 227 5.29 -3.16 1.42
CA GLY A 227 5.36 -2.23 0.28
C GLY A 227 4.62 -2.68 -0.98
N PRO A 228 4.69 -3.96 -1.40
CA PRO A 228 3.90 -4.44 -2.54
C PRO A 228 2.40 -4.32 -2.37
N ALA A 229 1.87 -4.61 -1.20
CA ALA A 229 0.43 -4.61 -0.93
C ALA A 229 -0.20 -3.21 -1.08
N SER A 230 0.50 -2.18 -0.62
CA SER A 230 0.05 -0.78 -0.68
C SER A 230 0.46 -0.03 -1.96
N ALA A 231 1.07 -0.73 -2.94
CA ALA A 231 1.62 -0.07 -4.13
C ALA A 231 0.55 0.63 -4.99
N TRP A 232 -0.67 0.11 -5.05
CA TRP A 232 -1.80 0.74 -5.75
C TRP A 232 -2.18 2.12 -5.17
N LEU A 233 -2.03 2.33 -3.85
CA LEU A 233 -2.27 3.62 -3.19
C LEU A 233 -1.25 4.69 -3.60
N THR A 234 -0.10 4.28 -4.14
CA THR A 234 0.94 5.18 -4.63
C THR A 234 1.03 5.24 -6.16
N ALA A 235 0.16 4.50 -6.85
CA ALA A 235 0.09 4.48 -8.30
C ALA A 235 -0.65 5.73 -8.78
N LEU A 236 0.03 6.56 -9.56
CA LEU A 236 -0.61 7.66 -10.28
C LEU A 236 -1.26 7.11 -11.55
N PRO A 237 -2.48 7.52 -11.90
CA PRO A 237 -3.23 6.99 -13.07
C PRO A 237 -2.71 7.52 -14.40
N THR A 238 -1.39 7.48 -14.62
CA THR A 238 -0.70 8.01 -15.81
C THR A 238 -0.64 7.03 -16.97
N ALA A 239 -0.90 5.75 -16.72
CA ALA A 239 -0.92 4.70 -17.72
C ALA A 239 -2.12 3.76 -17.49
N PRO A 240 -2.65 3.08 -18.52
CA PRO A 240 -3.78 2.16 -18.37
C PRO A 240 -3.54 1.06 -17.31
N THR A 241 -2.32 0.52 -17.23
CA THR A 241 -1.93 -0.50 -16.24
C THR A 241 -1.99 0.00 -14.79
N LEU A 242 -1.89 1.31 -14.56
CA LEU A 242 -1.90 1.96 -13.25
C LEU A 242 -3.26 2.59 -12.90
N ARG A 243 -4.18 2.65 -13.86
CA ARG A 243 -5.48 3.30 -13.67
C ARG A 243 -6.48 2.34 -13.06
N LEU A 244 -7.14 2.79 -12.01
CA LEU A 244 -8.32 2.16 -11.43
C LEU A 244 -9.52 3.07 -11.68
N SER A 245 -10.67 2.50 -12.05
CA SER A 245 -11.93 3.24 -12.08
C SER A 245 -12.33 3.66 -10.66
N ASP A 246 -13.26 4.59 -10.52
CA ASP A 246 -13.74 5.05 -9.22
C ASP A 246 -14.34 3.92 -8.39
N ALA A 247 -15.06 3.02 -9.05
CA ALA A 247 -15.63 1.83 -8.44
C ALA A 247 -14.54 0.85 -7.96
N GLU A 248 -13.53 0.56 -8.80
CA GLU A 248 -12.41 -0.32 -8.44
C GLU A 248 -11.58 0.26 -7.29
N PHE A 249 -11.31 1.57 -7.32
CA PHE A 249 -10.56 2.24 -6.26
C PHE A 249 -11.32 2.25 -4.93
N LEU A 250 -12.63 2.54 -4.97
CA LEU A 250 -13.51 2.49 -3.80
C LEU A 250 -13.51 1.09 -3.17
N MET A 251 -13.74 0.06 -3.98
CA MET A 251 -13.84 -1.31 -3.47
C MET A 251 -12.49 -1.83 -2.94
N ALA A 252 -11.37 -1.50 -3.60
CA ALA A 252 -10.04 -1.83 -3.11
C ALA A 252 -9.76 -1.17 -1.74
N GLY A 253 -10.15 0.08 -1.56
CA GLY A 253 -10.01 0.78 -0.28
C GLY A 253 -10.90 0.18 0.81
N ARG A 254 -12.16 -0.07 0.52
CA ARG A 254 -13.09 -0.71 1.47
C ARG A 254 -12.62 -2.10 1.89
N HIS A 255 -12.16 -2.91 0.93
CA HIS A 255 -11.59 -4.23 1.21
C HIS A 255 -10.36 -4.14 2.13
N LEU A 256 -9.45 -3.21 1.85
CA LEU A 256 -8.27 -2.98 2.70
C LEU A 256 -8.66 -2.50 4.11
N LEU A 257 -9.69 -1.67 4.24
CA LEU A 257 -10.22 -1.21 5.53
C LEU A 257 -11.04 -2.27 6.28
N GLY A 258 -11.37 -3.39 5.63
CA GLY A 258 -12.25 -4.42 6.19
C GLY A 258 -13.71 -4.01 6.27
N LEU A 259 -14.08 -3.02 5.48
CA LEU A 259 -15.47 -2.58 5.35
C LEU A 259 -16.21 -3.48 4.37
N GLY A 260 -17.45 -3.80 4.69
CA GLY A 260 -18.35 -4.51 3.79
C GLY A 260 -18.77 -3.70 2.57
N VAL A 261 -19.74 -4.17 1.85
CA VAL A 261 -20.41 -3.43 0.77
C VAL A 261 -20.99 -2.13 1.35
N PRO A 262 -21.04 -1.01 0.59
CA PRO A 262 -21.71 0.20 1.07
C PRO A 262 -23.13 -0.11 1.54
N SER A 263 -23.55 0.47 2.67
CA SER A 263 -24.85 0.20 3.32
C SER A 263 -26.07 0.57 2.47
N SER A 264 -25.86 1.31 1.38
CA SER A 264 -26.90 1.60 0.39
C SER A 264 -27.26 0.42 -0.52
N VAL A 265 -26.51 -0.69 -0.41
CA VAL A 265 -26.71 -1.90 -1.23
C VAL A 265 -27.26 -2.99 -0.34
N ASP A 266 -28.50 -3.38 -0.57
CA ASP A 266 -29.09 -4.57 0.05
C ASP A 266 -28.51 -5.82 -0.64
N VAL A 267 -27.76 -6.63 0.10
CA VAL A 267 -27.10 -7.83 -0.41
C VAL A 267 -27.77 -9.06 0.20
N PRO A 268 -28.63 -9.75 -0.55
CA PRO A 268 -29.25 -10.97 -0.06
C PRO A 268 -28.22 -12.11 0.14
N PRO A 269 -28.56 -13.14 0.93
CA PRO A 269 -27.66 -14.25 1.19
C PRO A 269 -27.28 -15.01 -0.09
N CYS A 270 -26.03 -15.43 -0.19
CA CYS A 270 -25.56 -16.30 -1.26
C CYS A 270 -25.89 -17.76 -0.96
N ASN A 271 -26.30 -18.53 -1.95
CA ASN A 271 -26.58 -19.97 -1.82
C ASN A 271 -25.31 -20.84 -1.74
N CYS A 272 -24.13 -20.26 -1.58
CA CYS A 272 -22.89 -21.00 -1.38
C CYS A 272 -22.60 -21.25 0.11
N THR A 273 -21.66 -22.16 0.39
CA THR A 273 -21.27 -22.50 1.78
C THR A 273 -20.18 -21.58 2.34
N ALA A 274 -19.78 -20.53 1.64
CA ALA A 274 -18.57 -19.73 1.93
C ALA A 274 -18.79 -18.56 2.93
N GLY A 275 -19.90 -18.56 3.70
CA GLY A 275 -20.14 -17.58 4.78
C GLY A 275 -20.92 -16.32 4.34
N ASP A 276 -20.81 -15.24 5.11
CA ASP A 276 -21.60 -14.03 4.96
C ASP A 276 -21.37 -13.31 3.63
N SER A 277 -22.42 -13.19 2.82
CA SER A 277 -22.39 -12.57 1.49
C SER A 277 -22.21 -11.04 1.52
N THR A 278 -22.41 -10.41 2.68
CA THR A 278 -22.24 -8.96 2.84
C THR A 278 -20.78 -8.53 2.89
N THR A 279 -19.86 -9.48 3.11
CA THR A 279 -18.42 -9.20 3.16
C THR A 279 -17.77 -9.27 1.78
N LEU A 280 -16.80 -8.40 1.52
CA LEU A 280 -16.00 -8.45 0.30
C LEU A 280 -15.14 -9.73 0.25
N ASP A 281 -14.74 -10.26 1.40
CA ASP A 281 -13.99 -11.52 1.52
C ASP A 281 -14.79 -12.73 0.99
N HIS A 282 -16.12 -12.71 1.14
CA HIS A 282 -16.98 -13.74 0.57
C HIS A 282 -16.80 -13.86 -0.95
N ALA A 283 -16.81 -12.74 -1.67
CA ALA A 283 -16.67 -12.75 -3.12
C ALA A 283 -15.35 -13.39 -3.60
N LEU A 284 -14.28 -13.26 -2.80
CA LEU A 284 -12.95 -13.82 -3.11
C LEU A 284 -12.86 -15.33 -2.80
N SER A 285 -13.76 -15.86 -2.00
CA SER A 285 -13.81 -17.27 -1.58
C SER A 285 -14.98 -18.05 -2.21
N CYS A 286 -15.91 -17.34 -2.86
CA CYS A 286 -17.14 -17.93 -3.38
C CYS A 286 -16.90 -18.76 -4.64
N ASN A 287 -17.27 -20.03 -4.63
CA ASN A 287 -17.13 -20.96 -5.76
C ASN A 287 -17.85 -20.48 -7.03
N HIS A 288 -18.90 -19.68 -6.88
CA HIS A 288 -19.62 -19.11 -8.02
C HIS A 288 -18.84 -18.03 -8.77
N ASN A 289 -17.73 -17.55 -8.25
CA ASN A 289 -16.86 -16.55 -8.87
C ASN A 289 -15.61 -17.15 -9.54
N SER A 290 -15.59 -18.45 -9.81
CA SER A 290 -14.43 -19.15 -10.43
C SER A 290 -14.02 -18.53 -11.77
N GLY A 291 -14.96 -18.12 -12.61
CA GLY A 291 -14.68 -17.46 -13.89
C GLY A 291 -13.91 -16.13 -13.70
N GLU A 292 -14.35 -15.28 -12.80
CA GLU A 292 -13.67 -14.00 -12.50
C GLU A 292 -12.31 -14.21 -11.82
N ALA A 293 -12.16 -15.28 -11.05
CA ALA A 293 -10.87 -15.67 -10.49
C ALA A 293 -9.86 -16.04 -11.59
N ILE A 294 -10.31 -16.69 -12.67
CA ILE A 294 -9.49 -16.98 -13.85
C ILE A 294 -9.11 -15.68 -14.58
N VAL A 295 -10.05 -14.76 -14.77
CA VAL A 295 -9.76 -13.45 -15.39
C VAL A 295 -8.70 -12.70 -14.57
N ARG A 296 -8.87 -12.61 -13.25
CA ARG A 296 -7.88 -11.99 -12.35
C ARG A 296 -6.50 -12.65 -12.47
N HIS A 297 -6.47 -13.97 -12.51
CA HIS A 297 -5.23 -14.74 -12.71
C HIS A 297 -4.56 -14.38 -14.04
N ASN A 298 -5.31 -14.34 -15.13
CA ASN A 298 -4.81 -14.01 -16.46
C ASN A 298 -4.26 -12.57 -16.56
N ASP A 299 -4.88 -11.62 -15.87
CA ASP A 299 -4.42 -10.22 -15.78
C ASP A 299 -3.05 -10.16 -15.08
N LEU A 300 -2.86 -10.93 -14.00
CA LEU A 300 -1.57 -11.01 -13.32
C LEU A 300 -0.50 -11.70 -14.18
N VAL A 301 -0.82 -12.79 -14.87
CA VAL A 301 0.07 -13.47 -15.84
C VAL A 301 0.52 -12.49 -16.91
N SER A 302 -0.41 -11.72 -17.47
CA SER A 302 -0.12 -10.70 -18.49
C SER A 302 0.79 -9.59 -17.95
N THR A 303 0.57 -9.15 -16.71
CA THR A 303 1.40 -8.14 -16.06
C THR A 303 2.83 -8.64 -15.82
N TRP A 304 3.01 -9.91 -15.39
CA TRP A 304 4.32 -10.53 -15.25
C TRP A 304 5.03 -10.66 -16.59
N ARG A 305 4.33 -11.06 -17.67
CA ARG A 305 4.91 -11.13 -19.01
C ARG A 305 5.39 -9.77 -19.50
N LEU A 306 4.64 -8.70 -19.22
CA LEU A 306 5.06 -7.34 -19.53
C LEU A 306 6.33 -6.96 -18.76
N ALA A 307 6.44 -7.34 -17.49
CA ALA A 307 7.64 -7.11 -16.69
C ALA A 307 8.86 -7.85 -17.24
N LEU A 308 8.70 -9.12 -17.66
CA LEU A 308 9.74 -9.92 -18.33
C LEU A 308 10.21 -9.24 -19.62
N CYS A 309 9.28 -8.84 -20.48
CA CYS A 309 9.60 -8.12 -21.71
C CYS A 309 10.41 -6.85 -21.47
N ARG A 310 10.02 -6.05 -20.48
CA ARG A 310 10.76 -4.83 -20.09
C ARG A 310 12.14 -5.12 -19.49
N ALA A 311 12.34 -6.30 -18.92
CA ALA A 311 13.66 -6.77 -18.47
C ALA A 311 14.51 -7.39 -19.62
N GLY A 312 14.01 -7.35 -20.86
CA GLY A 312 14.71 -7.89 -22.03
C GLY A 312 14.53 -9.39 -22.25
N LEU A 313 13.56 -10.03 -21.58
CA LEU A 313 13.31 -11.46 -21.68
C LEU A 313 12.09 -11.75 -22.56
N SER A 314 12.24 -12.73 -23.46
CA SER A 314 11.11 -13.30 -24.20
C SER A 314 10.37 -14.33 -23.31
N SER A 315 9.06 -14.48 -23.52
CA SER A 315 8.27 -15.46 -22.77
C SER A 315 7.12 -16.01 -23.61
N SER A 316 6.81 -17.29 -23.43
CA SER A 316 5.64 -17.94 -23.99
C SER A 316 4.60 -18.24 -22.91
N ARG A 317 3.33 -18.31 -23.31
CA ARG A 317 2.20 -18.56 -22.41
C ARG A 317 1.78 -20.03 -22.46
N GLU A 318 1.34 -20.55 -21.32
CA GLU A 318 0.75 -21.87 -21.16
C GLU A 318 1.61 -23.03 -21.74
N PRO A 319 2.91 -23.14 -21.37
CA PRO A 319 3.75 -24.26 -21.83
C PRO A 319 3.24 -25.57 -21.25
N LEU A 320 3.23 -26.61 -22.08
CA LEU A 320 2.98 -27.97 -21.63
C LEU A 320 4.23 -28.53 -20.95
N TYR A 321 4.10 -29.03 -19.72
CA TYR A 321 5.23 -29.68 -19.02
C TYR A 321 5.76 -30.93 -19.77
N ASN A 322 4.87 -31.68 -20.40
CA ASN A 322 5.21 -32.93 -21.10
C ASN A 322 6.16 -32.76 -22.30
N GLY A 323 6.33 -31.52 -22.81
CA GLY A 323 7.31 -31.24 -23.87
C GLY A 323 8.71 -30.90 -23.34
N LEU A 324 8.88 -30.74 -22.04
CA LEU A 324 10.11 -30.27 -21.38
C LEU A 324 10.71 -31.32 -20.43
N ALA A 325 9.93 -32.31 -20.01
CA ALA A 325 10.37 -33.45 -19.18
C ALA A 325 10.56 -34.70 -20.03
N ALA A 326 11.40 -35.64 -19.59
CA ALA A 326 11.50 -36.95 -20.18
C ALA A 326 10.12 -37.64 -20.27
N PRO A 327 9.87 -38.53 -21.24
CA PRO A 327 8.55 -39.06 -21.50
C PRO A 327 8.00 -39.79 -20.26
N VAL A 328 7.02 -39.15 -19.61
CA VAL A 328 6.26 -39.77 -18.52
C VAL A 328 5.28 -40.76 -19.11
N ALA A 329 5.17 -41.92 -18.47
CA ALA A 329 4.34 -43.05 -18.87
C ALA A 329 2.94 -42.61 -19.35
N GLN A 330 2.54 -43.15 -20.50
CA GLN A 330 1.25 -42.94 -21.14
C GLN A 330 0.12 -43.30 -20.17
N GLY A 331 -0.65 -42.32 -19.73
CA GLY A 331 -1.85 -42.59 -18.91
C GLY A 331 -2.53 -41.37 -18.28
N ALA A 332 -1.86 -40.24 -18.14
CA ALA A 332 -2.48 -39.01 -17.58
C ALA A 332 -2.98 -38.11 -18.71
N ALA A 333 -4.22 -38.34 -19.15
CA ALA A 333 -4.92 -37.44 -20.05
C ALA A 333 -5.14 -36.08 -19.37
N GLY A 334 -4.49 -35.03 -19.87
CA GLY A 334 -4.57 -33.65 -19.41
C GLY A 334 -3.19 -33.18 -18.96
N GLY A 335 -2.32 -32.85 -19.90
CA GLY A 335 -0.99 -32.31 -19.59
C GLY A 335 -1.10 -31.08 -18.69
N ARG A 336 -0.51 -31.13 -17.50
CA ARG A 336 -0.40 -29.97 -16.61
C ARG A 336 0.39 -28.87 -17.33
N ARG A 337 -0.08 -27.62 -17.21
CA ARG A 337 0.51 -26.46 -17.88
C ARG A 337 1.01 -25.47 -16.82
N GLY A 338 2.16 -24.87 -17.08
CA GLY A 338 2.57 -23.65 -16.39
C GLY A 338 1.93 -22.43 -17.04
N ASP A 339 2.02 -21.30 -16.39
CA ASP A 339 1.45 -20.06 -16.94
C ASP A 339 2.39 -19.36 -17.93
N ILE A 340 3.70 -19.33 -17.61
CA ILE A 340 4.71 -18.61 -18.40
C ILE A 340 6.00 -19.46 -18.48
N LEU A 341 6.53 -19.62 -19.69
CA LEU A 341 7.87 -20.17 -19.91
C LEU A 341 8.82 -19.03 -20.30
N VAL A 342 10.01 -19.02 -19.69
CA VAL A 342 11.04 -18.01 -19.92
C VAL A 342 12.40 -18.67 -20.08
N PRO A 343 13.05 -18.58 -21.26
CA PRO A 343 14.48 -18.85 -21.40
C PRO A 343 15.26 -17.79 -20.60
N TRP A 344 16.11 -18.22 -19.69
CA TRP A 344 16.88 -17.33 -18.83
C TRP A 344 18.31 -17.12 -19.37
N PRO A 345 18.97 -15.98 -19.09
CA PRO A 345 20.31 -15.69 -19.62
C PRO A 345 21.41 -16.68 -19.20
N ASP A 346 21.19 -17.44 -18.13
CA ASP A 346 22.08 -18.53 -17.68
C ASP A 346 21.93 -19.85 -18.46
N GLY A 347 21.08 -19.86 -19.49
CA GLY A 347 20.78 -21.04 -20.31
C GLY A 347 19.69 -21.94 -19.75
N ARG A 348 19.18 -21.69 -18.57
CA ARG A 348 18.09 -22.49 -17.97
C ARG A 348 16.73 -22.04 -18.51
N ILE A 349 15.80 -22.95 -18.53
CA ILE A 349 14.39 -22.66 -18.77
C ILE A 349 13.72 -22.47 -17.41
N ARG A 350 12.97 -21.40 -17.25
CA ARG A 350 12.14 -21.16 -16.06
C ARG A 350 10.67 -21.25 -16.42
N ILE A 351 9.91 -21.94 -15.58
CA ILE A 351 8.45 -21.97 -15.66
C ILE A 351 7.88 -21.24 -14.46
N LEU A 352 7.10 -20.21 -14.74
CA LEU A 352 6.45 -19.40 -13.74
C LEU A 352 4.97 -19.79 -13.67
N ASP A 353 4.43 -19.90 -12.47
CA ASP A 353 3.05 -20.32 -12.21
C ASP A 353 2.41 -19.39 -11.17
N CYS A 354 1.47 -18.57 -11.62
CA CYS A 354 0.80 -17.58 -10.79
C CYS A 354 -0.25 -18.23 -9.90
N VAL A 355 -0.37 -17.75 -8.67
CA VAL A 355 -1.46 -18.15 -7.79
C VAL A 355 -1.87 -16.99 -6.88
N VAL A 356 -3.18 -16.72 -6.82
CA VAL A 356 -3.76 -15.79 -5.86
C VAL A 356 -4.35 -16.59 -4.72
N THR A 357 -3.96 -16.24 -3.49
CA THR A 357 -4.49 -16.86 -2.26
C THR A 357 -5.15 -15.82 -1.38
N HIS A 358 -6.21 -16.22 -0.67
CA HIS A 358 -6.96 -15.32 0.21
C HIS A 358 -6.64 -15.64 1.68
N PRO A 359 -5.87 -14.78 2.38
CA PRO A 359 -5.37 -15.09 3.72
C PRO A 359 -6.48 -15.17 4.78
N VAL A 360 -7.67 -14.62 4.50
CA VAL A 360 -8.85 -14.65 5.40
C VAL A 360 -9.73 -15.88 5.15
N ALA A 361 -9.44 -16.69 4.12
CA ALA A 361 -10.16 -17.94 3.90
C ALA A 361 -9.93 -18.91 5.07
N SER A 362 -10.92 -19.75 5.36
CA SER A 362 -10.92 -20.66 6.52
C SER A 362 -9.68 -21.55 6.62
N SER A 363 -9.11 -21.96 5.46
CA SER A 363 -7.89 -22.78 5.39
C SER A 363 -6.58 -22.02 5.73
N TYR A 364 -6.60 -20.69 5.77
CA TYR A 364 -5.41 -19.87 5.97
C TYR A 364 -5.49 -18.92 7.15
N VAL A 365 -6.70 -18.50 7.55
CA VAL A 365 -6.93 -17.37 8.46
C VAL A 365 -6.18 -17.49 9.79
N ARG A 366 -6.16 -18.69 10.38
CA ARG A 366 -5.49 -18.94 11.66
C ARG A 366 -3.99 -18.63 11.60
N ASP A 367 -3.31 -19.17 10.58
CA ASP A 367 -1.87 -18.97 10.44
C ASP A 367 -1.54 -17.58 9.90
N ALA A 368 -2.39 -17.04 9.02
CA ALA A 368 -2.24 -15.69 8.49
C ALA A 368 -2.47 -14.61 9.57
N ALA A 369 -3.28 -14.89 10.57
CA ALA A 369 -3.45 -14.04 11.75
C ALA A 369 -2.20 -14.00 12.65
N GLN A 370 -1.36 -15.02 12.60
CA GLN A 370 -0.13 -15.11 13.40
C GLN A 370 1.11 -14.66 12.62
N ALA A 371 1.22 -15.06 11.35
CA ALA A 371 2.42 -14.83 10.54
C ALA A 371 2.09 -14.23 9.17
N ALA A 372 2.69 -13.07 8.91
CA ALA A 372 2.55 -12.37 7.64
C ALA A 372 3.10 -13.20 6.47
N GLY A 373 2.31 -13.38 5.39
CA GLY A 373 2.72 -14.11 4.19
C GLY A 373 2.57 -15.63 4.30
N SER A 374 2.00 -16.16 5.38
CA SER A 374 1.81 -17.60 5.57
C SER A 374 0.92 -18.24 4.50
N ALA A 375 -0.11 -17.52 4.04
CA ALA A 375 -1.00 -18.01 2.97
C ALA A 375 -0.24 -18.11 1.63
N ALA A 376 0.57 -17.13 1.29
CA ALA A 376 1.42 -17.18 0.08
C ALA A 376 2.46 -18.31 0.17
N ALA A 377 3.12 -18.47 1.33
CA ALA A 377 4.10 -19.54 1.55
C ALA A 377 3.48 -20.94 1.40
N LYS A 378 2.30 -21.16 1.97
CA LYS A 378 1.55 -22.41 1.80
C LYS A 378 1.17 -22.66 0.32
N ALA A 379 0.77 -21.60 -0.40
CA ALA A 379 0.47 -21.70 -1.82
C ALA A 379 1.70 -22.07 -2.65
N GLU A 380 2.86 -21.45 -2.38
CA GLU A 380 4.14 -21.80 -3.02
C GLU A 380 4.52 -23.28 -2.76
N THR A 381 4.40 -23.72 -1.50
CA THR A 381 4.70 -25.12 -1.13
C THR A 381 3.76 -26.09 -1.85
N ARG A 382 2.45 -25.81 -1.91
CA ARG A 382 1.48 -26.64 -2.61
C ARG A 382 1.78 -26.76 -4.10
N LYS A 383 2.16 -25.64 -4.74
CA LYS A 383 2.52 -25.62 -6.16
C LYS A 383 3.78 -26.44 -6.45
N ARG A 384 4.81 -26.36 -5.58
CA ARG A 384 6.04 -27.17 -5.71
C ARG A 384 5.74 -28.65 -5.54
N ARG A 385 5.02 -29.08 -4.50
CA ARG A 385 4.63 -30.47 -4.30
C ARG A 385 3.86 -31.04 -5.49
N ALA A 386 2.93 -30.26 -6.06
CA ALA A 386 2.20 -30.66 -7.24
C ALA A 386 3.11 -30.89 -8.48
N LEU A 387 4.27 -30.23 -8.53
CA LEU A 387 5.28 -30.44 -9.56
C LEU A 387 6.17 -31.67 -9.27
N ASP A 388 6.58 -31.87 -7.99
CA ASP A 388 7.41 -32.98 -7.57
C ASP A 388 6.75 -34.33 -7.91
N GLU A 389 5.41 -34.37 -7.89
CA GLU A 389 4.61 -35.54 -8.35
C GLU A 389 4.77 -35.84 -9.86
N ILE A 390 5.36 -34.93 -10.67
CA ILE A 390 5.55 -35.08 -12.11
C ILE A 390 6.90 -35.74 -12.43
N GLY A 391 7.81 -35.88 -11.46
CA GLY A 391 9.07 -36.62 -11.55
C GLY A 391 10.32 -35.77 -11.32
N GLU A 392 11.30 -36.35 -10.66
CA GLU A 392 12.65 -35.78 -10.48
C GLU A 392 13.37 -35.74 -11.83
N GLY A 393 13.95 -34.62 -12.20
CA GLY A 393 14.77 -34.49 -13.41
C GLY A 393 14.22 -33.53 -14.46
N SER A 394 13.36 -32.57 -14.06
CA SER A 394 12.87 -31.56 -14.99
C SER A 394 14.03 -30.66 -15.47
N ALA A 395 14.12 -30.51 -16.79
CA ALA A 395 15.08 -29.64 -17.47
C ALA A 395 14.78 -28.11 -17.23
N PHE A 396 13.96 -27.78 -16.25
CA PHE A 396 13.53 -26.41 -15.97
C PHE A 396 13.47 -26.08 -14.48
N GLU A 397 13.64 -24.82 -14.15
CA GLU A 397 13.42 -24.28 -12.79
C GLU A 397 11.96 -23.81 -12.66
N PHE A 398 11.24 -24.33 -11.66
CA PHE A 398 9.87 -23.94 -11.37
C PHE A 398 9.79 -22.84 -10.31
N ILE A 399 9.10 -21.75 -10.63
CA ILE A 399 8.95 -20.58 -9.75
C ILE A 399 7.46 -20.26 -9.52
N PRO A 400 6.90 -20.61 -8.36
CA PRO A 400 5.53 -20.25 -8.02
C PRO A 400 5.46 -18.74 -7.70
N LEU A 401 4.59 -18.02 -8.40
CA LEU A 401 4.34 -16.60 -8.24
C LEU A 401 3.10 -16.38 -7.37
N ALA A 402 3.23 -16.66 -6.08
CA ALA A 402 2.13 -16.49 -5.14
C ALA A 402 1.93 -15.02 -4.78
N VAL A 403 0.67 -14.58 -4.72
CA VAL A 403 0.25 -13.28 -4.18
C VAL A 403 -0.99 -13.45 -3.32
N GLU A 404 -1.01 -12.79 -2.16
CA GLU A 404 -2.20 -12.73 -1.33
C GLU A 404 -3.18 -11.67 -1.85
N SER A 405 -4.48 -11.87 -1.65
CA SER A 405 -5.53 -10.98 -2.17
C SER A 405 -5.43 -9.52 -1.69
N TYR A 406 -4.71 -9.27 -0.59
CA TYR A 406 -4.37 -7.92 -0.11
C TYR A 406 -3.04 -7.40 -0.67
N GLY A 407 -2.36 -8.15 -1.55
CA GLY A 407 -1.22 -7.69 -2.32
C GLY A 407 0.15 -8.14 -1.81
N ARG A 408 0.25 -8.91 -0.72
CA ARG A 408 1.53 -9.45 -0.28
C ARG A 408 2.02 -10.51 -1.25
N MET A 409 3.21 -10.30 -1.78
CA MET A 409 3.88 -11.26 -2.66
C MET A 409 4.58 -12.34 -1.85
N GLY A 410 4.57 -13.57 -2.37
CA GLY A 410 5.38 -14.66 -1.85
C GLY A 410 6.88 -14.43 -2.05
N SER A 411 7.67 -15.24 -1.39
CA SER A 411 9.14 -15.11 -1.39
C SER A 411 9.74 -15.36 -2.79
N ALA A 412 9.22 -16.33 -3.53
CA ALA A 412 9.68 -16.65 -4.88
C ALA A 412 9.35 -15.51 -5.87
N ALA A 413 8.12 -15.00 -5.83
CA ALA A 413 7.72 -13.87 -6.66
C ALA A 413 8.54 -12.59 -6.35
N SER A 414 8.83 -12.34 -5.07
CA SER A 414 9.66 -11.19 -4.65
C SER A 414 11.11 -11.29 -5.11
N ARG A 415 11.69 -12.50 -5.08
CA ARG A 415 13.05 -12.76 -5.60
C ARG A 415 13.11 -12.58 -7.11
N LEU A 416 12.20 -13.21 -7.84
CA LEU A 416 12.12 -13.04 -9.30
C LEU A 416 12.03 -11.57 -9.70
N LEU A 417 11.18 -10.79 -9.02
CA LEU A 417 11.04 -9.35 -9.28
C LEU A 417 12.35 -8.59 -9.04
N SER A 418 13.11 -8.99 -8.02
CA SER A 418 14.43 -8.39 -7.76
C SER A 418 15.43 -8.72 -8.87
N GLU A 419 15.47 -9.98 -9.34
CA GLU A 419 16.32 -10.42 -10.44
C GLU A 419 15.97 -9.72 -11.76
N LEU A 420 14.68 -9.57 -12.06
CA LEU A 420 14.22 -8.79 -13.22
C LEU A 420 14.65 -7.32 -13.13
N GLY A 421 14.66 -6.77 -11.91
CA GLY A 421 15.17 -5.42 -11.68
C GLY A 421 16.67 -5.28 -11.95
N ASP A 422 17.46 -6.31 -11.64
CA ASP A 422 18.90 -6.36 -11.95
C ASP A 422 19.14 -6.43 -13.47
N LEU A 423 18.40 -7.29 -14.17
CA LEU A 423 18.49 -7.42 -15.63
C LEU A 423 18.09 -6.10 -16.33
N ALA A 424 16.97 -5.50 -15.90
CA ALA A 424 16.51 -4.23 -16.46
C ALA A 424 17.53 -3.09 -16.24
N ALA A 425 18.21 -3.07 -15.10
CA ALA A 425 19.23 -2.07 -14.80
C ALA A 425 20.50 -2.25 -15.64
N GLN A 426 20.84 -3.48 -16.05
CA GLN A 426 21.98 -3.76 -16.94
C GLN A 426 21.70 -3.33 -18.38
N GLY A 427 20.47 -3.49 -18.87
CA GLY A 427 20.08 -3.23 -20.26
C GLY A 427 19.53 -1.84 -20.55
N SER A 428 19.22 -1.04 -19.52
CA SER A 428 18.52 0.23 -19.72
C SER A 428 19.00 1.34 -18.77
N ARG A 429 18.52 2.59 -19.02
CA ARG A 429 18.75 3.75 -18.15
C ARG A 429 17.87 3.76 -16.88
N VAL A 430 17.09 2.70 -16.64
CA VAL A 430 16.16 2.59 -15.51
C VAL A 430 16.87 1.92 -14.34
N SER A 431 16.87 2.55 -13.17
CA SER A 431 17.43 1.91 -11.96
C SER A 431 16.59 0.72 -11.51
N LYS A 432 17.23 -0.31 -10.91
CA LYS A 432 16.56 -1.46 -10.28
C LYS A 432 15.37 -1.04 -9.41
N ALA A 433 15.58 -0.03 -8.54
CA ALA A 433 14.55 0.45 -7.63
C ALA A 433 13.34 1.05 -8.36
N ALA A 434 13.57 1.77 -9.47
CA ALA A 434 12.48 2.33 -10.27
C ALA A 434 11.70 1.25 -11.01
N PHE A 435 12.39 0.26 -11.61
CA PHE A 435 11.78 -0.89 -12.28
C PHE A 435 10.91 -1.69 -11.31
N VAL A 436 11.48 -2.14 -10.19
CA VAL A 436 10.77 -2.94 -9.17
C VAL A 436 9.55 -2.20 -8.63
N ARG A 437 9.67 -0.89 -8.38
CA ARG A 437 8.54 -0.05 -7.93
C ARG A 437 7.45 0.06 -8.98
N GLY A 438 7.81 0.22 -10.26
CA GLY A 438 6.85 0.26 -11.38
C GLY A 438 6.05 -1.03 -11.48
N VAL A 439 6.73 -2.18 -11.56
CA VAL A 439 6.08 -3.50 -11.66
C VAL A 439 5.21 -3.80 -10.43
N ARG A 440 5.65 -3.45 -9.22
CA ARG A 440 4.82 -3.61 -8.00
C ARG A 440 3.50 -2.83 -8.10
N ARG A 441 3.54 -1.60 -8.63
CA ARG A 441 2.32 -0.80 -8.82
C ARG A 441 1.37 -1.44 -9.83
N GLU A 442 1.90 -1.92 -10.95
CA GLU A 442 1.10 -2.57 -11.98
C GLU A 442 0.46 -3.88 -11.49
N LEU A 443 1.22 -4.75 -10.82
CA LEU A 443 0.70 -5.98 -10.22
C LEU A 443 -0.36 -5.68 -9.15
N SER A 444 -0.11 -4.67 -8.31
CA SER A 444 -1.05 -4.27 -7.26
C SER A 444 -2.34 -3.70 -7.86
N CYS A 445 -2.28 -2.88 -8.91
CA CYS A 445 -3.46 -2.38 -9.61
C CYS A 445 -4.21 -3.50 -10.34
N ALA A 446 -3.51 -4.43 -10.99
CA ALA A 446 -4.14 -5.59 -11.65
C ALA A 446 -4.89 -6.47 -10.63
N LEU A 447 -4.29 -6.71 -9.46
CA LEU A 447 -4.93 -7.44 -8.37
C LEU A 447 -6.19 -6.72 -7.86
N CYS A 448 -6.12 -5.40 -7.63
CA CYS A 448 -7.26 -4.60 -7.20
C CYS A 448 -8.42 -4.64 -8.22
N ARG A 449 -8.12 -4.49 -9.52
CA ARG A 449 -9.12 -4.62 -10.60
C ARG A 449 -9.78 -5.99 -10.59
N GLY A 450 -8.97 -7.05 -10.53
CA GLY A 450 -9.48 -8.42 -10.50
C GLY A 450 -10.35 -8.70 -9.28
N ASN A 451 -9.95 -8.25 -8.10
CA ASN A 451 -10.75 -8.35 -6.88
C ASN A 451 -12.07 -7.58 -7.02
N ALA A 452 -12.03 -6.35 -7.51
CA ALA A 452 -13.23 -5.52 -7.70
C ALA A 452 -14.23 -6.18 -8.67
N ARG A 453 -13.75 -6.76 -9.79
CA ARG A 453 -14.60 -7.54 -10.71
C ARG A 453 -15.32 -8.69 -9.99
N MET A 454 -14.61 -9.44 -9.15
CA MET A 454 -15.20 -10.52 -8.36
C MET A 454 -16.31 -10.01 -7.44
N TYR A 455 -16.12 -8.86 -6.80
CA TYR A 455 -17.14 -8.23 -5.95
C TYR A 455 -18.39 -7.85 -6.76
N TYR A 456 -18.22 -7.11 -7.86
CA TYR A 456 -19.33 -6.67 -8.68
C TYR A 456 -20.08 -7.83 -9.31
N LYS A 457 -19.38 -8.87 -9.77
CA LYS A 457 -20.01 -10.09 -10.29
C LYS A 457 -20.82 -10.82 -9.24
N SER A 458 -20.29 -10.90 -8.02
CA SER A 458 -21.01 -11.49 -6.89
C SER A 458 -22.30 -10.72 -6.59
N LEU A 459 -22.22 -9.40 -6.49
CA LEU A 459 -23.36 -8.53 -6.21
C LEU A 459 -24.41 -8.61 -7.32
N SER A 460 -24.00 -8.53 -8.59
CA SER A 460 -24.92 -8.61 -9.75
C SER A 460 -25.66 -9.93 -9.79
N ARG A 461 -24.98 -11.04 -9.54
CA ARG A 461 -25.62 -12.37 -9.51
C ARG A 461 -26.64 -12.48 -8.37
N ILE A 462 -26.30 -11.96 -7.19
CA ILE A 462 -27.17 -11.97 -6.03
C ILE A 462 -28.42 -11.12 -6.34
N ALA A 463 -28.25 -9.93 -6.92
CA ALA A 463 -29.35 -9.07 -7.32
C ALA A 463 -30.29 -9.73 -8.36
N MET A 464 -29.74 -10.42 -9.35
CA MET A 464 -30.56 -11.16 -10.35
C MET A 464 -31.36 -12.29 -9.73
N ASN A 465 -30.81 -13.02 -8.77
CA ASN A 465 -31.50 -14.14 -8.12
C ASN A 465 -32.69 -13.70 -7.23
N VAL A 466 -32.73 -12.43 -6.84
CA VAL A 466 -33.79 -11.87 -5.98
C VAL A 466 -34.81 -11.04 -6.78
N GLY A 467 -34.61 -10.91 -8.09
CA GLY A 467 -35.54 -10.14 -8.94
C GLY A 467 -35.48 -8.62 -8.69
N SER A 468 -34.41 -8.12 -8.05
CA SER A 468 -34.21 -6.70 -7.85
C SER A 468 -33.63 -6.06 -9.11
N ASN A 469 -34.21 -4.93 -9.56
CA ASN A 469 -33.71 -4.13 -10.70
C ASN A 469 -32.44 -3.32 -10.33
N TYR A 470 -31.71 -3.72 -9.31
CA TYR A 470 -30.50 -3.03 -8.87
C TYR A 470 -29.32 -3.42 -9.77
N TRP A 471 -28.87 -2.49 -10.58
CA TRP A 471 -27.66 -2.59 -11.39
C TRP A 471 -26.55 -1.74 -10.77
N PRO A 472 -25.55 -2.33 -10.10
CA PRO A 472 -24.43 -1.56 -9.52
C PRO A 472 -23.46 -0.99 -10.55
N GLY A 473 -23.71 -1.19 -11.85
CA GLY A 473 -22.76 -0.97 -12.92
C GLY A 473 -23.10 0.13 -13.90
N ALA A 474 -23.97 1.10 -13.57
CA ALA A 474 -24.22 2.24 -14.47
C ALA A 474 -22.95 3.07 -14.79
N ASP A 475 -21.87 2.91 -14.00
CA ASP A 475 -20.59 3.60 -14.19
C ASP A 475 -19.44 2.65 -14.59
N MET A 476 -19.70 1.39 -14.93
CA MET A 476 -18.68 0.51 -15.48
C MET A 476 -18.48 0.83 -16.96
N PRO A 477 -17.28 1.18 -17.40
CA PRO A 477 -17.03 1.30 -18.83
C PRO A 477 -17.29 -0.08 -19.47
N VAL A 478 -18.24 -0.12 -20.40
CA VAL A 478 -18.40 -1.25 -21.32
C VAL A 478 -17.11 -1.29 -22.14
N GLU A 479 -16.23 -2.26 -21.90
CA GLU A 479 -15.12 -2.52 -22.80
C GLU A 479 -15.74 -2.94 -24.14
N ASP A 480 -15.59 -2.10 -25.16
CA ASP A 480 -15.93 -2.46 -26.53
C ASP A 480 -15.08 -3.68 -26.93
N PRO A 481 -15.71 -4.81 -27.27
CA PRO A 481 -14.97 -6.02 -27.65
C PRO A 481 -14.14 -5.86 -28.92
N GLU A 482 -14.24 -4.73 -29.63
CA GLU A 482 -13.51 -4.46 -30.87
C GLU A 482 -12.13 -3.81 -30.68
N SER A 483 -11.75 -3.37 -29.46
CA SER A 483 -10.43 -2.75 -29.24
C SER A 483 -9.26 -3.74 -29.10
N SER A 484 -9.52 -5.04 -29.11
CA SER A 484 -8.47 -6.08 -29.00
C SER A 484 -7.90 -6.58 -30.33
N SER A 485 -8.42 -6.09 -31.48
CA SER A 485 -8.03 -6.61 -32.82
C SER A 485 -6.98 -5.77 -33.57
N SER A 486 -6.41 -4.70 -32.99
CA SER A 486 -5.50 -3.78 -33.72
C SER A 486 -4.03 -3.83 -33.28
N LEU A 487 -3.59 -4.90 -32.61
CA LEU A 487 -2.16 -5.11 -32.27
C LEU A 487 -1.57 -6.36 -32.96
N SER A 488 -1.89 -6.52 -34.26
CA SER A 488 -1.17 -7.44 -35.15
C SER A 488 -0.73 -6.66 -36.40
N ARG A 489 0.36 -5.91 -36.26
CA ARG A 489 1.33 -5.59 -37.33
C ARG A 489 2.64 -5.11 -36.70
#